data_f0f391d4f1e2b8edce347b0d998e2444
#
_entry.id   f0f391d4f1e2b8edce347b0d998e2444
#
_cell.length_a   1.000
_cell.length_b   1.000
_cell.length_c   1.000
_cell.angle_alpha   90.00
_cell.angle_beta   90.00
_cell.angle_gamma   90.00
#
_symmetry.space_group_name_H-M   'P 1'
#
loop_
_entity.id
_entity.type
_entity.pdbx_description
1 polymer ?
#
loop_
_entity_poly.entity_id
_entity_poly.type
_entity_poly.pdbx_seq_one_letter_code
_entity_poly.pdbx_strand_id
1 'polypeptide(L)'
;SSGGGMKDLWPVRFSGNRKVHEYGGMAYTVANQKLYVVNALDQRIYQFDLESLNNPSPVSPEGPFRFADIIVDTKNQRLIAVCEHHIEGQEPDNYIAALALDQKHPEVQTLVAGSDFYAYPRLSPDNNTICWIEWQHPHMPWDNTQLWQASVSGKQLTNRCLVAGGNQDEAILQPQWSPDNLLYFVSDSHNWW
;
A
#
# COMPACT_ATOMS: atom_id res chain seq x y z
N SER A 1 -9.40 9.55 -37.07
CA SER A 1 -9.54 8.45 -36.11
C SER A 1 -8.17 7.85 -35.87
N SER A 2 -7.46 8.33 -34.85
CA SER A 2 -6.22 7.73 -34.38
C SER A 2 -6.59 6.55 -33.47
N GLY A 3 -6.47 5.32 -34.00
CA GLY A 3 -6.58 4.12 -33.22
C GLY A 3 -5.43 4.03 -32.23
N GLY A 4 -5.69 4.33 -30.97
CA GLY A 4 -4.76 4.06 -29.87
C GLY A 4 -4.67 2.55 -29.66
N GLY A 5 -3.66 1.90 -30.25
CA GLY A 5 -3.37 0.50 -29.99
C GLY A 5 -2.97 0.32 -28.52
N MET A 6 -3.55 -0.65 -27.82
CA MET A 6 -3.01 -1.16 -26.55
C MET A 6 -1.57 -1.60 -26.79
N LYS A 7 -0.62 -1.04 -26.02
CA LYS A 7 0.76 -1.44 -26.03
C LYS A 7 1.07 -2.11 -24.70
N ASP A 8 1.59 -3.34 -24.76
CA ASP A 8 2.11 -3.99 -23.55
C ASP A 8 3.27 -3.15 -22.98
N LEU A 9 3.11 -2.74 -21.72
CA LEU A 9 4.08 -1.91 -21.02
C LEU A 9 5.26 -2.73 -20.45
N TRP A 10 5.16 -4.07 -20.46
CA TRP A 10 6.07 -4.94 -19.74
C TRP A 10 7.15 -5.56 -20.65
N PRO A 11 8.44 -5.58 -20.23
CA PRO A 11 9.42 -6.50 -20.79
C PRO A 11 8.97 -7.95 -20.56
N VAL A 12 9.22 -8.84 -21.51
CA VAL A 12 8.79 -10.27 -21.52
C VAL A 12 9.11 -11.06 -20.24
N ARG A 13 9.98 -10.56 -19.36
CA ARG A 13 10.38 -11.18 -18.10
C ARG A 13 9.75 -10.54 -16.85
N PHE A 14 8.80 -9.63 -17.03
CA PHE A 14 8.17 -8.90 -15.93
C PHE A 14 6.71 -9.32 -15.81
N SER A 15 6.28 -9.71 -14.62
CA SER A 15 4.88 -10.00 -14.32
C SER A 15 4.47 -9.22 -13.07
N GLY A 16 3.53 -8.32 -13.22
CA GLY A 16 2.97 -7.58 -12.09
C GLY A 16 2.02 -8.47 -11.31
N ASN A 17 2.48 -9.07 -10.23
CA ASN A 17 1.65 -9.81 -9.30
C ASN A 17 2.24 -9.75 -7.89
N ARG A 18 1.39 -9.82 -6.90
CA ARG A 18 1.72 -9.75 -5.48
C ARG A 18 1.25 -10.99 -4.74
N LYS A 19 1.82 -11.25 -3.57
CA LYS A 19 1.48 -12.39 -2.73
C LYS A 19 1.09 -12.00 -1.30
N VAL A 20 0.93 -10.72 -1.02
CA VAL A 20 0.49 -10.23 0.30
C VAL A 20 -0.89 -10.78 0.62
N HIS A 21 -1.07 -11.35 1.82
CA HIS A 21 -2.30 -11.98 2.32
C HIS A 21 -2.93 -13.00 1.37
N GLU A 22 -2.14 -13.52 0.39
CA GLU A 22 -2.56 -14.49 -0.63
C GLU A 22 -3.69 -14.00 -1.57
N TYR A 23 -4.44 -12.93 -1.25
CA TYR A 23 -5.62 -12.49 -1.99
C TYR A 23 -5.79 -10.97 -2.19
N GLY A 24 -4.93 -10.10 -1.67
CA GLY A 24 -5.31 -8.69 -1.63
C GLY A 24 -4.31 -7.64 -2.04
N GLY A 25 -4.83 -6.46 -2.30
CA GLY A 25 -4.11 -5.22 -2.55
C GLY A 25 -3.80 -4.91 -4.01
N MET A 26 -3.42 -3.68 -4.31
CA MET A 26 -2.99 -3.27 -5.65
C MET A 26 -1.52 -3.60 -5.88
N ALA A 27 -1.21 -4.15 -7.07
CA ALA A 27 0.16 -4.52 -7.44
C ALA A 27 0.98 -3.35 -7.98
N TYR A 28 0.37 -2.22 -8.31
CA TYR A 28 1.05 -1.07 -8.91
C TYR A 28 0.40 0.26 -8.51
N THR A 29 1.15 1.33 -8.70
CA THR A 29 0.66 2.72 -8.63
C THR A 29 1.41 3.59 -9.64
N VAL A 30 0.77 4.69 -10.06
CA VAL A 30 1.36 5.66 -10.99
C VAL A 30 1.38 7.04 -10.32
N ALA A 31 2.52 7.68 -10.33
CA ALA A 31 2.67 9.06 -9.88
C ALA A 31 3.87 9.72 -10.56
N ASN A 32 3.77 11.03 -10.88
CA ASN A 32 4.85 11.85 -11.43
C ASN A 32 5.53 11.19 -12.65
N GLN A 33 4.75 10.68 -13.62
CA GLN A 33 5.21 10.00 -14.81
C GLN A 33 6.04 8.72 -14.54
N LYS A 34 5.93 8.17 -13.35
CA LYS A 34 6.55 6.91 -12.95
C LYS A 34 5.50 5.88 -12.59
N LEU A 35 5.78 4.65 -12.97
CA LEU A 35 5.01 3.48 -12.58
C LEU A 35 5.82 2.69 -11.54
N TYR A 36 5.23 2.40 -10.43
CA TYR A 36 5.78 1.54 -9.38
C TYR A 36 4.98 0.24 -9.36
N VAL A 37 5.66 -0.89 -9.41
CA VAL A 37 5.00 -2.20 -9.53
C VAL A 37 5.74 -3.28 -8.78
N VAL A 38 4.99 -4.18 -8.15
CA VAL A 38 5.53 -5.40 -7.54
C VAL A 38 5.76 -6.44 -8.63
N ASN A 39 6.97 -6.95 -8.75
CA ASN A 39 7.31 -8.02 -9.67
C ASN A 39 6.98 -9.39 -9.03
N ALA A 40 6.24 -10.23 -9.75
CA ALA A 40 5.80 -11.54 -9.28
C ALA A 40 6.94 -12.52 -8.94
N LEU A 41 8.10 -12.35 -9.58
CA LEU A 41 9.21 -13.32 -9.47
C LEU A 41 9.97 -13.18 -8.15
N ASP A 42 10.28 -11.93 -7.76
CA ASP A 42 11.11 -11.62 -6.59
C ASP A 42 10.38 -10.78 -5.52
N GLN A 43 9.10 -10.44 -5.77
CA GLN A 43 8.24 -9.64 -4.90
C GLN A 43 8.81 -8.24 -4.56
N ARG A 44 9.83 -7.78 -5.30
CA ARG A 44 10.38 -6.43 -5.16
C ARG A 44 9.51 -5.41 -5.89
N ILE A 45 9.57 -4.17 -5.41
CA ILE A 45 8.98 -3.02 -6.10
C ILE A 45 9.99 -2.48 -7.11
N TYR A 46 9.54 -2.26 -8.33
CA TYR A 46 10.32 -1.65 -9.41
C TYR A 46 9.68 -0.35 -9.87
N GLN A 47 10.52 0.61 -10.21
CA GLN A 47 10.14 1.86 -10.82
C GLN A 47 10.41 1.81 -12.32
N PHE A 48 9.43 2.24 -13.10
CA PHE A 48 9.55 2.51 -14.54
C PHE A 48 9.30 3.97 -14.80
N ASP A 49 10.02 4.54 -15.72
CA ASP A 49 9.68 5.83 -16.31
C ASP A 49 8.66 5.59 -17.44
N LEU A 50 7.53 6.29 -17.42
CA LEU A 50 6.47 6.09 -18.43
C LEU A 50 6.86 6.57 -19.83
N GLU A 51 7.87 7.45 -19.95
CA GLU A 51 8.42 7.87 -21.22
C GLU A 51 9.43 6.85 -21.78
N SER A 52 10.10 6.09 -20.89
CA SER A 52 11.18 5.17 -21.21
C SER A 52 11.03 3.86 -20.44
N LEU A 53 10.10 3.02 -20.84
CA LEU A 53 9.73 1.76 -20.14
C LEU A 53 10.83 0.67 -20.15
N ASN A 54 12.01 0.93 -20.68
CA ASN A 54 12.97 -0.12 -21.03
C ASN A 54 13.92 -0.55 -19.89
N ASN A 55 14.04 0.20 -18.82
CA ASN A 55 15.00 -0.08 -17.75
C ASN A 55 14.37 0.07 -16.36
N PRO A 56 13.64 -0.95 -15.87
CA PRO A 56 13.11 -0.91 -14.50
C PRO A 56 14.26 -0.88 -13.49
N SER A 57 14.15 -0.01 -12.51
CA SER A 57 15.07 0.02 -11.37
C SER A 57 14.36 -0.45 -10.09
N PRO A 58 15.00 -1.35 -9.31
CA PRO A 58 14.42 -1.77 -8.04
C PRO A 58 14.46 -0.61 -7.04
N VAL A 59 13.34 -0.41 -6.34
CA VAL A 59 13.18 0.62 -5.31
C VAL A 59 12.86 0.03 -3.94
N SER A 60 12.86 -1.30 -3.82
CA SER A 60 12.82 -2.02 -2.55
C SER A 60 14.07 -2.91 -2.42
N PRO A 61 14.50 -3.27 -1.19
CA PRO A 61 15.62 -4.17 -0.99
C PRO A 61 15.31 -5.59 -1.48
N GLU A 62 16.33 -6.39 -1.67
CA GLU A 62 16.21 -7.84 -1.69
C GLU A 62 15.94 -8.37 -0.30
N GLY A 63 15.18 -9.46 -0.20
CA GLY A 63 14.92 -10.09 1.08
C GLY A 63 13.56 -10.78 1.12
N PRO A 64 13.19 -11.31 2.26
CA PRO A 64 11.95 -12.06 2.45
C PRO A 64 10.75 -11.12 2.62
N PHE A 65 10.64 -10.08 1.80
CA PHE A 65 9.58 -9.08 1.84
C PHE A 65 8.58 -9.32 0.72
N ARG A 66 7.30 -9.09 1.02
CA ARG A 66 6.23 -8.98 0.03
C ARG A 66 5.52 -7.63 0.21
N PHE A 67 5.20 -6.96 -0.89
CA PHE A 67 4.58 -5.64 -0.88
C PHE A 67 3.26 -5.62 -1.63
N ALA A 68 2.31 -4.81 -1.14
CA ALA A 68 1.06 -4.52 -1.81
C ALA A 68 0.55 -3.11 -1.46
N ASP A 69 -0.50 -2.66 -2.15
CA ASP A 69 -1.19 -1.39 -1.89
C ASP A 69 -0.25 -0.19 -1.85
N ILE A 70 0.66 -0.11 -2.83
CA ILE A 70 1.67 0.93 -2.91
C ILE A 70 1.02 2.30 -3.16
N ILE A 71 1.40 3.29 -2.38
CA ILE A 71 1.10 4.70 -2.61
C ILE A 71 2.39 5.53 -2.61
N VAL A 72 2.35 6.69 -3.27
CA VAL A 72 3.51 7.57 -3.37
C VAL A 72 3.32 8.79 -2.49
N ASP A 73 4.16 8.94 -1.48
CA ASP A 73 4.30 10.16 -0.67
C ASP A 73 5.29 11.09 -1.36
N THR A 74 4.78 11.94 -2.23
CA THR A 74 5.60 12.85 -3.04
C THR A 74 6.27 13.92 -2.22
N LYS A 75 5.62 14.34 -1.12
CA LYS A 75 6.15 15.37 -0.20
C LYS A 75 7.40 14.90 0.54
N ASN A 76 7.44 13.62 0.93
CA ASN A 76 8.57 13.04 1.66
C ASN A 76 9.45 12.13 0.79
N GLN A 77 9.22 12.07 -0.53
CA GLN A 77 9.98 11.28 -1.52
C GLN A 77 10.13 9.81 -1.13
N ARG A 78 9.02 9.16 -0.82
CA ARG A 78 8.97 7.76 -0.41
C ARG A 78 7.77 7.03 -0.98
N LEU A 79 7.86 5.71 -1.04
CA LEU A 79 6.71 4.84 -1.17
C LEU A 79 6.19 4.47 0.22
N ILE A 80 4.89 4.28 0.34
CA ILE A 80 4.25 3.65 1.49
C ILE A 80 3.51 2.42 0.95
N ALA A 81 3.63 1.28 1.62
CA ALA A 81 3.02 0.03 1.19
C ALA A 81 2.68 -0.86 2.38
N VAL A 82 1.73 -1.76 2.19
CA VAL A 82 1.59 -2.93 3.06
C VAL A 82 2.78 -3.85 2.83
N CYS A 83 3.41 -4.32 3.89
CA CYS A 83 4.57 -5.19 3.85
C CYS A 83 4.37 -6.42 4.73
N GLU A 84 4.65 -7.59 4.18
CA GLU A 84 4.87 -8.83 4.93
C GLU A 84 6.36 -9.13 4.96
N HIS A 85 6.92 -9.35 6.13
CA HIS A 85 8.28 -9.80 6.32
C HIS A 85 8.26 -11.27 6.76
N HIS A 86 8.68 -12.16 5.86
CA HIS A 86 8.67 -13.59 6.06
C HIS A 86 9.93 -14.04 6.77
N ILE A 87 9.77 -14.58 7.98
CA ILE A 87 10.86 -15.18 8.76
C ILE A 87 10.67 -16.70 8.76
N GLU A 88 11.71 -17.44 8.42
CA GLU A 88 11.62 -18.91 8.33
C GLU A 88 11.14 -19.53 9.65
N GLY A 89 10.08 -20.35 9.57
CA GLY A 89 9.50 -21.05 10.73
C GLY A 89 8.62 -20.18 11.64
N GLN A 90 8.28 -18.96 11.24
CA GLN A 90 7.39 -18.05 11.96
C GLN A 90 6.26 -17.54 11.06
N GLU A 91 5.17 -17.07 11.67
CA GLU A 91 4.18 -16.26 10.96
C GLU A 91 4.83 -14.97 10.46
N PRO A 92 4.43 -14.46 9.29
CA PRO A 92 4.98 -13.21 8.77
C PRO A 92 4.65 -12.01 9.66
N ASP A 93 5.63 -11.14 9.88
CA ASP A 93 5.40 -9.84 10.48
C ASP A 93 4.74 -8.91 9.45
N ASN A 94 3.55 -8.42 9.75
CA ASN A 94 2.79 -7.51 8.90
C ASN A 94 2.87 -6.07 9.43
N TYR A 95 3.07 -5.12 8.52
CA TYR A 95 3.13 -3.70 8.87
C TYR A 95 2.93 -2.79 7.65
N ILE A 96 2.64 -1.51 7.89
CA ILE A 96 2.75 -0.50 6.85
C ILE A 96 4.18 0.01 6.83
N ALA A 97 4.82 -0.12 5.69
CA ALA A 97 6.22 0.24 5.46
C ALA A 97 6.38 1.55 4.69
N ALA A 98 7.50 2.22 4.89
CA ALA A 98 8.00 3.26 4.00
C ALA A 98 9.34 2.87 3.38
N LEU A 99 9.52 3.23 2.10
CA LEU A 99 10.75 3.03 1.34
C LEU A 99 11.16 4.38 0.72
N ALA A 100 12.32 4.88 1.10
CA ALA A 100 12.84 6.14 0.57
C ALA A 100 13.23 6.00 -0.91
N LEU A 101 12.82 6.96 -1.74
CA LEU A 101 13.09 6.97 -3.19
C LEU A 101 14.42 7.65 -3.55
N ASP A 102 15.03 8.35 -2.59
CA ASP A 102 16.27 9.10 -2.75
C ASP A 102 17.54 8.30 -2.37
N GLN A 103 17.39 7.03 -2.01
CA GLN A 103 18.48 6.18 -1.54
C GLN A 103 18.88 5.12 -2.55
N LYS A 104 20.20 4.90 -2.75
CA LYS A 104 20.73 3.81 -3.57
C LYS A 104 20.45 2.42 -2.98
N HIS A 105 20.34 2.34 -1.66
CA HIS A 105 20.05 1.12 -0.92
C HIS A 105 18.83 1.38 -0.05
N PRO A 106 17.62 1.20 -0.61
CA PRO A 106 16.39 1.45 0.13
C PRO A 106 16.27 0.46 1.29
N GLU A 107 16.02 1.00 2.48
CA GLU A 107 15.68 0.22 3.67
C GLU A 107 14.16 0.23 3.87
N VAL A 108 13.64 -0.85 4.44
CA VAL A 108 12.23 -0.94 4.82
C VAL A 108 12.06 -0.33 6.20
N GLN A 109 11.44 0.84 6.27
CA GLN A 109 11.12 1.51 7.53
C GLN A 109 9.69 1.17 7.94
N THR A 110 9.47 0.67 9.15
CA THR A 110 8.13 0.46 9.70
C THR A 110 7.50 1.81 10.06
N LEU A 111 6.29 2.08 9.53
CA LEU A 111 5.47 3.23 9.89
C LEU A 111 4.38 2.89 10.89
N VAL A 112 3.69 1.76 10.69
CA VAL A 112 2.61 1.27 11.56
C VAL A 112 2.78 -0.23 11.73
N ALA A 113 2.73 -0.69 12.97
CA ALA A 113 2.77 -2.09 13.36
C ALA A 113 1.88 -2.35 14.58
N GLY A 114 1.67 -3.63 14.95
CA GLY A 114 0.94 -4.06 16.13
C GLY A 114 -0.40 -4.73 15.85
N SER A 115 -0.84 -4.77 14.58
CA SER A 115 -1.96 -5.58 14.12
C SER A 115 -1.48 -6.74 13.26
N ASP A 116 -2.30 -7.79 13.13
CA ASP A 116 -1.93 -8.97 12.34
C ASP A 116 -2.00 -8.67 10.83
N PHE A 117 -2.90 -7.78 10.39
CA PHE A 117 -3.10 -7.47 8.98
C PHE A 117 -3.36 -5.99 8.73
N TYR A 118 -2.96 -5.54 7.53
CA TYR A 118 -3.11 -4.17 7.06
C TYR A 118 -3.57 -4.12 5.61
N ALA A 119 -4.39 -3.13 5.25
CA ALA A 119 -4.79 -2.86 3.88
C ALA A 119 -5.06 -1.36 3.64
N TYR A 120 -5.09 -0.98 2.37
CA TYR A 120 -5.56 0.33 1.91
C TYR A 120 -4.89 1.53 2.58
N PRO A 121 -3.56 1.63 2.69
CA PRO A 121 -2.97 2.90 3.05
C PRO A 121 -3.35 3.95 1.99
N ARG A 122 -3.85 5.12 2.43
CA ARG A 122 -4.25 6.21 1.52
C ARG A 122 -3.83 7.54 2.11
N LEU A 123 -3.07 8.32 1.33
CA LEU A 123 -2.74 9.71 1.68
C LEU A 123 -3.86 10.66 1.25
N SER A 124 -4.14 11.64 2.10
CA SER A 124 -4.97 12.78 1.72
C SER A 124 -4.34 13.56 0.56
N PRO A 125 -5.12 14.26 -0.28
CA PRO A 125 -4.59 15.03 -1.40
C PRO A 125 -3.50 16.05 -1.02
N ASP A 126 -3.58 16.61 0.17
CA ASP A 126 -2.57 17.54 0.72
C ASP A 126 -1.34 16.85 1.33
N ASN A 127 -1.30 15.52 1.35
CA ASN A 127 -0.28 14.67 1.98
C ASN A 127 -0.04 14.95 3.47
N ASN A 128 -1.01 15.51 4.19
CA ASN A 128 -0.88 15.80 5.62
C ASN A 128 -1.48 14.71 6.51
N THR A 129 -2.34 13.86 5.94
CA THR A 129 -3.00 12.77 6.67
C THR A 129 -2.89 11.48 5.88
N ILE A 130 -2.71 10.38 6.57
CA ILE A 130 -2.81 9.02 6.01
C ILE A 130 -3.90 8.26 6.74
N CYS A 131 -4.67 7.44 6.04
CA CYS A 131 -5.55 6.45 6.64
C CYS A 131 -5.17 5.05 6.16
N TRP A 132 -5.61 4.03 6.91
CA TRP A 132 -5.43 2.61 6.59
C TRP A 132 -6.47 1.78 7.30
N ILE A 133 -6.63 0.54 6.83
CA ILE A 133 -7.44 -0.49 7.50
C ILE A 133 -6.50 -1.49 8.16
N GLU A 134 -6.87 -1.96 9.35
CA GLU A 134 -6.20 -3.05 10.05
C GLU A 134 -7.20 -3.98 10.72
N TRP A 135 -6.82 -5.24 10.93
CA TRP A 135 -7.60 -6.23 11.66
C TRP A 135 -6.71 -7.28 12.32
N GLN A 136 -7.32 -8.09 13.18
CA GLN A 136 -6.65 -9.09 14.01
C GLN A 136 -7.27 -10.46 13.79
N HIS A 137 -6.47 -11.52 13.96
CA HIS A 137 -7.00 -12.87 14.08
C HIS A 137 -8.06 -12.96 15.19
N PRO A 138 -9.11 -13.78 15.05
CA PRO A 138 -9.40 -14.69 13.94
C PRO A 138 -10.22 -14.05 12.80
N HIS A 139 -10.40 -12.73 12.82
CA HIS A 139 -11.27 -12.03 11.87
C HIS A 139 -10.66 -11.98 10.47
N MET A 140 -11.56 -12.02 9.48
CA MET A 140 -11.26 -11.77 8.09
C MET A 140 -11.57 -10.30 7.74
N PRO A 141 -11.04 -9.76 6.63
CA PRO A 141 -11.28 -8.35 6.27
C PRO A 141 -12.76 -8.00 6.01
N TRP A 142 -13.63 -8.98 5.86
CA TRP A 142 -15.07 -8.82 5.70
C TRP A 142 -15.88 -9.08 6.97
N ASP A 143 -15.23 -9.39 8.10
CA ASP A 143 -15.89 -9.66 9.38
C ASP A 143 -15.78 -8.47 10.32
N ASN A 144 -14.54 -8.07 10.65
CA ASN A 144 -14.29 -6.99 11.61
C ASN A 144 -12.98 -6.29 11.28
N THR A 145 -13.08 -5.03 10.91
CA THR A 145 -11.95 -4.19 10.57
C THR A 145 -12.02 -2.83 11.24
N GLN A 146 -10.88 -2.17 11.33
CA GLN A 146 -10.74 -0.84 11.92
C GLN A 146 -10.12 0.11 10.90
N LEU A 147 -10.76 1.25 10.70
CA LEU A 147 -10.22 2.35 9.91
C LEU A 147 -9.51 3.33 10.85
N TRP A 148 -8.23 3.50 10.62
CA TRP A 148 -7.37 4.41 11.36
C TRP A 148 -6.91 5.56 10.49
N GLN A 149 -6.57 6.68 11.13
CA GLN A 149 -5.85 7.77 10.48
C GLN A 149 -4.75 8.31 11.39
N ALA A 150 -3.77 8.99 10.77
CA ALA A 150 -2.69 9.68 11.46
C ALA A 150 -2.21 10.90 10.67
N SER A 151 -1.66 11.88 11.38
CA SER A 151 -1.00 13.03 10.77
C SER A 151 0.38 12.63 10.24
N VAL A 152 0.74 13.10 9.06
CA VAL A 152 2.07 12.93 8.47
C VAL A 152 2.95 14.10 8.89
N SER A 153 3.95 13.84 9.74
CA SER A 153 4.93 14.83 10.22
C SER A 153 6.34 14.46 9.75
N GLY A 154 6.73 15.00 8.59
CA GLY A 154 7.93 14.56 7.92
C GLY A 154 7.89 13.07 7.61
N LYS A 155 8.90 12.32 8.04
CA LYS A 155 8.96 10.86 7.82
C LYS A 155 8.19 10.03 8.87
N GLN A 156 7.60 10.65 9.89
CA GLN A 156 6.90 9.98 10.98
C GLN A 156 5.38 10.19 10.91
N LEU A 157 4.64 9.30 11.58
CA LEU A 157 3.20 9.44 11.80
C LEU A 157 2.94 9.85 13.25
N THR A 158 2.03 10.79 13.44
CA THR A 158 1.64 11.31 14.76
C THR A 158 0.11 11.37 14.87
N ASN A 159 -0.42 11.56 16.07
CA ASN A 159 -1.86 11.75 16.29
C ASN A 159 -2.71 10.61 15.69
N ARG A 160 -2.26 9.34 15.86
CA ARG A 160 -3.03 8.18 15.41
C ARG A 160 -4.38 8.15 16.14
N CYS A 161 -5.47 8.02 15.40
CA CYS A 161 -6.80 7.89 15.96
C CYS A 161 -7.69 6.94 15.15
N LEU A 162 -8.59 6.24 15.83
CA LEU A 162 -9.61 5.39 15.22
C LEU A 162 -10.68 6.28 14.60
N VAL A 163 -11.01 6.03 13.33
CA VAL A 163 -12.07 6.77 12.59
C VAL A 163 -13.38 6.01 12.64
N ALA A 164 -13.33 4.69 12.39
CA ALA A 164 -14.50 3.82 12.36
C ALA A 164 -14.09 2.37 12.58
N GLY A 165 -15.07 1.50 12.90
CA GLY A 165 -14.82 0.11 13.25
C GLY A 165 -14.43 -0.06 14.73
N GLY A 166 -14.02 -1.28 15.09
CA GLY A 166 -13.68 -1.63 16.47
C GLY A 166 -14.89 -1.99 17.34
N ASN A 167 -16.09 -1.84 16.84
CA ASN A 167 -17.28 -2.52 17.36
C ASN A 167 -17.28 -3.96 16.83
N GLN A 168 -17.94 -4.86 17.55
CA GLN A 168 -18.08 -6.24 17.08
C GLN A 168 -18.91 -6.24 15.78
N ASP A 169 -18.47 -7.05 14.82
CA ASP A 169 -19.18 -7.31 13.56
C ASP A 169 -19.36 -6.09 12.63
N GLU A 170 -18.32 -5.26 12.49
CA GLU A 170 -18.28 -4.18 11.50
C GLU A 170 -17.10 -4.35 10.55
N ALA A 171 -17.40 -4.52 9.25
CA ALA A 171 -16.40 -4.52 8.20
C ALA A 171 -16.35 -3.15 7.51
N ILE A 172 -15.14 -2.59 7.41
CA ILE A 172 -14.88 -1.33 6.72
C ILE A 172 -13.98 -1.59 5.53
N LEU A 173 -14.37 -1.07 4.37
CA LEU A 173 -13.66 -1.28 3.12
C LEU A 173 -13.47 0.03 2.35
N GLN A 174 -12.51 0.00 1.41
CA GLN A 174 -12.33 0.99 0.36
C GLN A 174 -12.25 2.45 0.84
N PRO A 175 -11.42 2.79 1.83
CA PRO A 175 -11.24 4.19 2.21
C PRO A 175 -10.70 5.00 1.05
N GLN A 176 -11.28 6.18 0.81
CA GLN A 176 -10.90 7.08 -0.28
C GLN A 176 -10.98 8.53 0.21
N TRP A 177 -10.03 9.34 -0.21
CA TRP A 177 -10.05 10.78 0.04
C TRP A 177 -10.68 11.52 -1.14
N SER A 178 -11.58 12.45 -0.85
CA SER A 178 -12.05 13.43 -1.84
C SER A 178 -10.98 14.50 -2.10
N PRO A 179 -11.09 15.29 -3.19
CA PRO A 179 -10.14 16.36 -3.48
C PRO A 179 -10.04 17.45 -2.39
N ASP A 180 -11.07 17.60 -1.57
CA ASP A 180 -11.17 18.54 -0.45
C ASP A 180 -10.84 17.92 0.91
N ASN A 181 -10.09 16.82 0.92
CA ASN A 181 -9.58 16.11 2.11
C ASN A 181 -10.68 15.51 3.01
N LEU A 182 -11.85 15.16 2.47
CA LEU A 182 -12.84 14.38 3.19
C LEU A 182 -12.59 12.89 2.98
N LEU A 183 -12.61 12.13 4.05
CA LEU A 183 -12.44 10.68 4.01
C LEU A 183 -13.79 9.98 3.87
N TYR A 184 -13.94 9.20 2.80
CA TYR A 184 -15.09 8.32 2.53
C TYR A 184 -14.68 6.87 2.70
N PHE A 185 -15.58 6.05 3.16
CA PHE A 185 -15.40 4.61 3.30
C PHE A 185 -16.74 3.89 3.25
N VAL A 186 -16.71 2.58 3.04
CA VAL A 186 -17.89 1.72 3.06
C VAL A 186 -17.88 0.95 4.38
N SER A 187 -19.05 0.84 5.03
CA SER A 187 -19.25 0.09 6.27
C SER A 187 -20.55 -0.71 6.18
N ASP A 188 -20.55 -1.91 6.70
CA ASP A 188 -21.73 -2.77 6.80
C ASP A 188 -22.47 -2.67 8.14
N SER A 189 -22.12 -1.71 9.00
CA SER A 189 -22.70 -1.52 10.34
C SER A 189 -24.23 -1.44 10.38
N HIS A 190 -24.86 -1.15 9.23
CA HIS A 190 -26.32 -1.08 9.08
C HIS A 190 -26.90 -2.21 8.21
N ASN A 191 -26.18 -3.33 8.02
CA ASN A 191 -26.54 -4.46 7.16
C ASN A 191 -26.67 -4.11 5.67
N TRP A 192 -26.09 -3.02 5.20
CA TRP A 192 -26.01 -2.59 3.80
C TRP A 192 -24.65 -1.93 3.56
N TRP A 193 -24.10 -2.21 2.38
CA TRP A 193 -22.87 -1.57 1.89
C TRP A 193 -23.16 -0.21 1.30
#